data_38649c2cc1a485fb8febfa2c1b41fcf0
#
_entry.id   38649c2cc1a485fb8febfa2c1b41fcf0
#
_cell.length_a   1.000
_cell.length_b   1.000
_cell.length_c   1.000
_cell.angle_alpha   90.00
_cell.angle_beta   90.00
_cell.angle_gamma   90.00
#
_symmetry.space_group_name_H-M   'P 1'
#
loop_
_entity.id
_entity.type
_entity.pdbx_description
1 polymer ?
#
loop_
_entity_poly.entity_id
_entity_poly.type
_entity_poly.pdbx_seq_one_letter_code
_entity_poly.pdbx_strand_id
1 'polypeptide(L)'
;SLDEYVVLDVETTGLDAYRDKIIQISAIKYDAQGKMIKCYNTYVNPGISIPASVSRINHITDDLVSGAPYAEEVADDFLAFVGNDVVVGYNVTFDLKFLNNTFDGAFSGRQYVDALSIARKCFDLPNYKLQTVSNFAGFRSDEFHNSLVDCEAVAAVLRRASVDIGKWIKEFGERKSYASSYNPVQPVYRPVENSRRGYEYWERGEDARAEGDFATALQLYDRARKEGFRGPVLYSSYAKIYRKRREYDREIAILEEAINACDGSAGEEFFARREHAKELRANAEKKAAEETLRAQKREDRAARKLQEEEAKAQRATQRNSRRIRQLSDEGEVLGEFESLAEAERIIGVNRKSIREAATGKQKHAGGFRWEYVAVEQTLPEADMQSATPDGVADIIEI
;
A
#
# COMPACT_ATOMS: atom_id res chain seq x y z
N SER A 1 29.56 13.80 -7.98
CA SER A 1 29.04 13.41 -9.31
C SER A 1 27.55 13.24 -9.19
N LEU A 2 26.84 13.77 -10.15
CA LEU A 2 25.39 13.58 -10.22
C LEU A 2 25.18 12.20 -10.81
N ASP A 3 24.72 11.26 -9.97
CA ASP A 3 24.57 9.88 -10.39
C ASP A 3 23.14 9.60 -10.92
N GLU A 4 22.16 10.41 -10.45
CA GLU A 4 20.75 10.28 -10.83
C GLU A 4 20.06 11.66 -10.91
N TYR A 5 18.97 11.75 -11.68
CA TYR A 5 18.06 12.89 -11.71
C TYR A 5 16.61 12.42 -11.92
N VAL A 6 15.66 13.26 -11.56
CA VAL A 6 14.23 12.96 -11.67
C VAL A 6 13.58 13.94 -12.65
N VAL A 7 13.02 13.41 -13.73
CA VAL A 7 12.10 14.17 -14.58
C VAL A 7 10.71 14.06 -13.98
N LEU A 8 10.05 15.18 -13.74
CA LEU A 8 8.68 15.18 -13.19
C LEU A 8 7.78 16.17 -13.93
N ASP A 9 6.50 15.89 -13.84
CA ASP A 9 5.41 16.70 -14.38
C ASP A 9 4.15 16.47 -13.56
N VAL A 10 3.27 17.47 -13.44
CA VAL A 10 1.99 17.38 -12.76
C VAL A 10 0.84 17.90 -13.61
N GLU A 11 -0.31 17.22 -13.54
CA GLU A 11 -1.57 17.75 -14.02
C GLU A 11 -2.35 18.37 -12.86
N THR A 12 -3.06 19.45 -13.14
CA THR A 12 -3.73 20.27 -12.14
C THR A 12 -5.13 20.66 -12.55
N THR A 13 -5.97 21.07 -11.58
CA THR A 13 -7.33 21.57 -11.85
C THR A 13 -7.36 22.98 -12.45
N GLY A 14 -6.21 23.64 -12.54
CA GLY A 14 -6.06 24.99 -13.09
C GLY A 14 -4.63 25.51 -12.94
N LEU A 15 -4.45 26.81 -13.06
CA LEU A 15 -3.11 27.43 -13.15
C LEU A 15 -2.67 28.13 -11.86
N ASP A 16 -3.52 28.25 -10.87
CA ASP A 16 -3.23 28.95 -9.62
C ASP A 16 -2.87 27.93 -8.52
N ALA A 17 -1.60 27.76 -8.25
CA ALA A 17 -1.09 26.81 -7.25
C ALA A 17 -1.60 27.04 -5.82
N TYR A 18 -2.26 28.15 -5.51
CA TYR A 18 -2.88 28.41 -4.22
C TYR A 18 -4.35 27.98 -4.15
N ARG A 19 -5.03 27.92 -5.29
CA ARG A 19 -6.45 27.61 -5.39
C ARG A 19 -6.70 26.25 -6.02
N ASP A 20 -5.89 25.95 -7.04
CA ASP A 20 -6.02 24.72 -7.80
C ASP A 20 -5.26 23.57 -7.14
N LYS A 21 -5.61 22.36 -7.52
CA LYS A 21 -5.09 21.13 -6.92
C LYS A 21 -4.42 20.25 -7.97
N ILE A 22 -3.47 19.44 -7.51
CA ILE A 22 -2.85 18.39 -8.34
C ILE A 22 -3.86 17.26 -8.54
N ILE A 23 -3.95 16.73 -9.77
CA ILE A 23 -4.79 15.61 -10.16
C ILE A 23 -4.02 14.42 -10.76
N GLN A 24 -2.76 14.63 -11.16
CA GLN A 24 -1.83 13.56 -11.52
C GLN A 24 -0.41 13.99 -11.17
N ILE A 25 0.40 13.04 -10.70
CA ILE A 25 1.83 13.23 -10.46
C ILE A 25 2.56 12.13 -11.20
N SER A 26 3.50 12.51 -12.06
CA SER A 26 4.41 11.57 -12.69
C SER A 26 5.85 11.99 -12.47
N ALA A 27 6.70 10.99 -12.28
CA ALA A 27 8.13 11.19 -12.17
C ALA A 27 8.89 9.98 -12.72
N ILE A 28 9.96 10.24 -13.45
CA ILE A 28 10.82 9.19 -13.98
C ILE A 28 12.25 9.49 -13.52
N LYS A 29 12.85 8.52 -12.84
CA LYS A 29 14.24 8.61 -12.39
C LYS A 29 15.15 8.05 -13.47
N TYR A 30 16.18 8.79 -13.80
CA TYR A 30 17.21 8.44 -14.77
C TYR A 30 18.59 8.43 -14.13
N ASP A 31 19.48 7.57 -14.65
CA ASP A 31 20.92 7.63 -14.35
C ASP A 31 21.61 8.78 -15.12
N ALA A 32 22.88 8.99 -14.83
CA ALA A 32 23.68 10.03 -15.49
C ALA A 32 23.79 9.84 -17.02
N GLN A 33 23.55 8.63 -17.54
CA GLN A 33 23.55 8.28 -18.96
C GLN A 33 22.18 8.45 -19.61
N GLY A 34 21.16 8.84 -18.85
CA GLY A 34 19.80 9.04 -19.33
C GLY A 34 19.01 7.72 -19.51
N LYS A 35 19.43 6.63 -18.87
CA LYS A 35 18.70 5.38 -18.82
C LYS A 35 17.68 5.43 -17.67
N MET A 36 16.45 5.06 -17.95
CA MET A 36 15.40 5.00 -16.95
C MET A 36 15.70 3.94 -15.89
N ILE A 37 15.63 4.33 -14.62
CA ILE A 37 15.82 3.47 -13.44
C ILE A 37 14.49 3.06 -12.85
N LYS A 38 13.62 4.05 -12.58
CA LYS A 38 12.31 3.86 -11.94
C LYS A 38 11.30 4.85 -12.49
N CYS A 39 10.02 4.50 -12.38
CA CYS A 39 8.90 5.35 -12.72
C CYS A 39 7.93 5.42 -11.53
N TYR A 40 7.38 6.60 -11.31
CA TYR A 40 6.28 6.89 -10.39
C TYR A 40 5.17 7.56 -11.17
N ASN A 41 3.96 7.05 -11.07
CA ASN A 41 2.79 7.65 -11.70
C ASN A 41 1.55 7.36 -10.86
N THR A 42 0.83 8.40 -10.49
CA THR A 42 -0.43 8.25 -9.75
C THR A 42 -1.40 9.37 -10.08
N TYR A 43 -2.68 9.03 -10.17
CA TYR A 43 -3.73 10.03 -10.07
C TYR A 43 -3.88 10.46 -8.61
N VAL A 44 -4.34 11.69 -8.42
CA VAL A 44 -4.57 12.29 -7.11
C VAL A 44 -6.00 12.82 -7.06
N ASN A 45 -6.74 12.45 -6.03
CA ASN A 45 -8.06 13.01 -5.81
C ASN A 45 -7.92 14.45 -5.29
N PRO A 46 -8.39 15.47 -6.04
CA PRO A 46 -8.23 16.86 -5.63
C PRO A 46 -9.18 17.27 -4.50
N GLY A 47 -10.20 16.47 -4.17
CA GLY A 47 -11.27 16.83 -3.22
C GLY A 47 -12.21 17.95 -3.70
N ILE A 48 -12.04 18.40 -4.94
CA ILE A 48 -12.88 19.40 -5.60
C ILE A 48 -13.19 18.94 -7.02
N SER A 49 -14.24 19.46 -7.62
CA SER A 49 -14.60 19.12 -9.01
C SER A 49 -13.58 19.70 -9.99
N ILE A 50 -13.23 18.90 -10.99
CA ILE A 50 -12.31 19.29 -12.07
C ILE A 50 -13.08 20.10 -13.09
N PRO A 51 -12.65 21.35 -13.43
CA PRO A 51 -13.31 22.14 -14.44
C PRO A 51 -13.35 21.41 -15.80
N ALA A 52 -14.49 21.42 -16.46
CA ALA A 52 -14.67 20.77 -17.76
C ALA A 52 -13.70 21.27 -18.85
N SER A 53 -13.22 22.52 -18.74
CA SER A 53 -12.17 23.07 -19.60
C SER A 53 -10.83 22.38 -19.42
N VAL A 54 -10.49 21.99 -18.20
CA VAL A 54 -9.26 21.27 -17.85
C VAL A 54 -9.37 19.82 -18.32
N SER A 55 -10.48 19.12 -17.99
CA SER A 55 -10.72 17.73 -18.43
C SER A 55 -10.69 17.57 -19.96
N ARG A 56 -11.04 18.60 -20.72
CA ARG A 56 -10.89 18.57 -22.19
C ARG A 56 -9.44 18.62 -22.66
N ILE A 57 -8.51 19.10 -21.84
CA ILE A 57 -7.09 19.22 -22.18
C ILE A 57 -6.33 17.97 -21.77
N ASN A 58 -6.46 17.55 -20.50
CA ASN A 58 -5.68 16.44 -19.93
C ASN A 58 -6.46 15.12 -19.82
N HIS A 59 -7.73 15.12 -20.24
CA HIS A 59 -8.61 13.94 -20.22
C HIS A 59 -8.84 13.32 -18.83
N ILE A 60 -8.48 14.03 -17.76
CA ILE A 60 -8.73 13.61 -16.38
C ILE A 60 -10.09 14.14 -15.94
N THR A 61 -10.97 13.24 -15.50
CA THR A 61 -12.33 13.54 -15.06
C THR A 61 -12.52 13.26 -13.58
N ASP A 62 -13.57 13.81 -12.97
CA ASP A 62 -13.92 13.53 -11.58
C ASP A 62 -14.08 12.01 -11.33
N ASP A 63 -14.69 11.28 -12.27
CA ASP A 63 -14.84 9.82 -12.15
C ASP A 63 -13.49 9.09 -12.10
N LEU A 64 -12.53 9.55 -12.90
CA LEU A 64 -11.20 8.92 -12.97
C LEU A 64 -10.42 9.07 -11.65
N VAL A 65 -10.57 10.21 -10.99
CA VAL A 65 -9.83 10.51 -9.74
C VAL A 65 -10.64 10.23 -8.48
N SER A 66 -11.91 9.88 -8.57
CA SER A 66 -12.79 9.66 -7.41
C SER A 66 -12.27 8.57 -6.47
N GLY A 67 -11.67 7.51 -7.00
CA GLY A 67 -11.04 6.43 -6.23
C GLY A 67 -9.54 6.57 -6.03
N ALA A 68 -8.94 7.68 -6.49
CA ALA A 68 -7.51 7.92 -6.34
C ALA A 68 -7.17 8.38 -4.91
N PRO A 69 -5.93 8.15 -4.45
CA PRO A 69 -5.47 8.67 -3.16
C PRO A 69 -5.45 10.21 -3.17
N TYR A 70 -5.59 10.80 -1.99
CA TYR A 70 -5.36 12.24 -1.81
C TYR A 70 -3.85 12.55 -1.78
N ALA A 71 -3.51 13.81 -1.99
CA ALA A 71 -2.12 14.25 -2.03
C ALA A 71 -1.33 13.87 -0.77
N GLU A 72 -1.95 13.96 0.40
CA GLU A 72 -1.34 13.60 1.67
C GLU A 72 -1.03 12.11 1.79
N GLU A 73 -1.78 11.26 1.10
CA GLU A 73 -1.60 9.80 1.13
C GLU A 73 -0.43 9.34 0.25
N VAL A 74 -0.11 10.10 -0.78
CA VAL A 74 1.01 9.82 -1.72
C VAL A 74 2.29 10.54 -1.34
N ALA A 75 2.24 11.49 -0.38
CA ALA A 75 3.34 12.39 -0.07
C ALA A 75 4.62 11.63 0.32
N ASP A 76 4.55 10.71 1.26
CA ASP A 76 5.73 10.01 1.77
C ASP A 76 6.38 9.14 0.67
N ASP A 77 5.60 8.42 -0.11
CA ASP A 77 6.10 7.58 -1.21
C ASP A 77 6.70 8.42 -2.34
N PHE A 78 6.01 9.51 -2.71
CA PHE A 78 6.49 10.41 -3.76
C PHE A 78 7.77 11.16 -3.34
N LEU A 79 7.80 11.72 -2.14
CA LEU A 79 8.97 12.40 -1.63
C LEU A 79 10.18 11.45 -1.45
N ALA A 80 9.93 10.21 -1.02
CA ALA A 80 10.95 9.17 -0.97
C ALA A 80 11.44 8.77 -2.37
N PHE A 81 10.53 8.72 -3.37
CA PHE A 81 10.90 8.47 -4.76
C PHE A 81 11.82 9.58 -5.31
N VAL A 82 11.46 10.85 -5.12
CA VAL A 82 12.27 11.98 -5.59
C VAL A 82 13.59 12.07 -4.82
N GLY A 83 13.59 11.75 -3.53
CA GLY A 83 14.79 11.81 -2.69
C GLY A 83 15.44 13.21 -2.70
N ASN A 84 16.74 13.27 -2.83
CA ASN A 84 17.53 14.51 -2.96
C ASN A 84 18.00 14.78 -4.39
N ASP A 85 17.47 14.04 -5.37
CA ASP A 85 17.91 14.18 -6.75
C ASP A 85 17.51 15.53 -7.35
N VAL A 86 18.26 15.93 -8.37
CA VAL A 86 17.93 17.13 -9.14
C VAL A 86 16.65 16.90 -9.89
N VAL A 87 15.75 17.87 -9.82
CA VAL A 87 14.47 17.84 -10.52
C VAL A 87 14.62 18.45 -11.91
N VAL A 88 14.08 17.79 -12.90
CA VAL A 88 14.00 18.27 -14.30
C VAL A 88 12.55 18.28 -14.73
N GLY A 89 12.13 19.28 -15.48
CA GLY A 89 10.79 19.35 -16.07
C GLY A 89 10.74 20.38 -17.18
N TYR A 90 9.58 20.54 -17.79
CA TYR A 90 9.37 21.54 -18.86
C TYR A 90 8.58 22.73 -18.33
N ASN A 91 9.22 23.88 -18.21
CA ASN A 91 8.69 25.01 -17.43
C ASN A 91 8.47 24.61 -15.95
N VAL A 92 9.41 23.87 -15.44
CA VAL A 92 9.34 23.11 -14.18
C VAL A 92 9.03 23.95 -12.93
N THR A 93 9.21 25.25 -13.01
CA THR A 93 8.84 26.16 -11.90
C THR A 93 7.34 26.16 -11.62
N PHE A 94 6.51 25.87 -12.64
CA PHE A 94 5.08 25.66 -12.47
C PHE A 94 4.82 24.43 -11.60
N ASP A 95 5.40 23.30 -11.95
CA ASP A 95 5.25 22.03 -11.22
C ASP A 95 5.79 22.14 -9.79
N LEU A 96 6.97 22.71 -9.65
CA LEU A 96 7.59 22.93 -8.34
C LEU A 96 6.74 23.80 -7.42
N LYS A 97 6.03 24.80 -7.97
CA LYS A 97 5.14 25.65 -7.19
C LYS A 97 3.94 24.86 -6.64
N PHE A 98 3.31 24.02 -7.49
CA PHE A 98 2.22 23.15 -7.06
C PHE A 98 2.70 22.10 -6.06
N LEU A 99 3.79 21.40 -6.35
CA LEU A 99 4.37 20.39 -5.47
C LEU A 99 4.78 20.97 -4.12
N ASN A 100 5.41 22.15 -4.13
CA ASN A 100 5.83 22.80 -2.91
C ASN A 100 4.66 23.24 -2.02
N ASN A 101 3.58 23.75 -2.64
CA ASN A 101 2.39 24.12 -1.90
C ASN A 101 1.61 22.90 -1.39
N THR A 102 1.57 21.82 -2.19
CA THR A 102 0.86 20.58 -1.85
C THR A 102 1.60 19.82 -0.74
N PHE A 103 2.91 19.80 -0.76
CA PHE A 103 3.77 19.04 0.17
C PHE A 103 4.51 19.91 1.18
N ASP A 104 3.85 20.95 1.68
CA ASP A 104 4.29 21.77 2.83
C ASP A 104 5.74 22.30 2.73
N GLY A 105 6.14 22.77 1.55
CA GLY A 105 7.46 23.37 1.34
C GLY A 105 8.58 22.37 1.04
N ALA A 106 8.27 21.08 0.83
CA ALA A 106 9.27 20.02 0.63
C ALA A 106 10.19 20.23 -0.60
N PHE A 107 9.79 21.09 -1.53
CA PHE A 107 10.58 21.42 -2.71
C PHE A 107 11.33 22.76 -2.59
N SER A 108 11.24 23.44 -1.45
CA SER A 108 11.97 24.68 -1.20
C SER A 108 13.48 24.44 -1.20
N GLY A 109 14.24 25.31 -1.88
CA GLY A 109 15.68 25.18 -1.99
C GLY A 109 16.19 24.06 -2.90
N ARG A 110 15.30 23.29 -3.53
CA ARG A 110 15.68 22.18 -4.39
C ARG A 110 16.33 22.66 -5.69
N GLN A 111 17.42 21.99 -6.08
CA GLN A 111 18.03 22.22 -7.39
C GLN A 111 17.14 21.67 -8.50
N TYR A 112 17.04 22.44 -9.57
CA TYR A 112 16.25 22.03 -10.74
C TYR A 112 16.89 22.43 -12.06
N VAL A 113 16.51 21.74 -13.12
CA VAL A 113 16.85 22.05 -14.50
C VAL A 113 15.58 22.22 -15.31
N ASP A 114 15.44 23.33 -16.01
CA ASP A 114 14.31 23.59 -16.87
C ASP A 114 14.63 23.23 -18.33
N ALA A 115 14.00 22.16 -18.83
CA ALA A 115 14.18 21.68 -20.19
C ALA A 115 13.68 22.67 -21.26
N LEU A 116 12.74 23.57 -20.92
CA LEU A 116 12.34 24.68 -21.80
C LEU A 116 13.52 25.63 -22.04
N SER A 117 14.28 25.94 -21.01
CA SER A 117 15.49 26.78 -21.11
C SER A 117 16.56 26.11 -21.97
N ILE A 118 16.72 24.79 -21.83
CA ILE A 118 17.62 24.00 -22.68
C ILE A 118 17.16 24.04 -24.14
N ALA A 119 15.87 23.78 -24.40
CA ALA A 119 15.33 23.80 -25.75
C ALA A 119 15.55 25.13 -26.45
N ARG A 120 15.28 26.24 -25.77
CA ARG A 120 15.50 27.60 -26.29
C ARG A 120 16.98 27.90 -26.57
N LYS A 121 17.89 27.30 -25.83
CA LYS A 121 19.33 27.48 -26.04
C LYS A 121 19.90 26.63 -27.16
N CYS A 122 19.38 25.41 -27.31
CA CYS A 122 19.96 24.40 -28.19
C CYS A 122 19.27 24.25 -29.55
N PHE A 123 18.01 24.71 -29.68
CA PHE A 123 17.23 24.52 -30.90
C PHE A 123 16.69 25.85 -31.41
N ASP A 124 16.56 25.92 -32.73
CA ASP A 124 15.90 27.05 -33.41
C ASP A 124 14.57 26.51 -33.97
N LEU A 125 13.47 26.85 -33.27
CA LEU A 125 12.13 26.30 -33.57
C LEU A 125 11.09 27.43 -33.63
N PRO A 126 10.00 27.25 -34.39
CA PRO A 126 8.97 28.29 -34.55
C PRO A 126 8.21 28.59 -33.24
N ASN A 127 8.19 27.62 -32.33
CA ASN A 127 7.71 27.79 -30.96
C ASN A 127 8.33 26.70 -30.05
N TYR A 128 8.21 26.92 -28.75
CA TYR A 128 8.79 26.03 -27.73
C TYR A 128 7.71 25.37 -26.87
N LYS A 129 6.58 24.99 -27.46
CA LYS A 129 5.64 24.06 -26.81
C LYS A 129 6.29 22.70 -26.69
N LEU A 130 6.06 21.96 -25.59
CA LEU A 130 6.66 20.64 -25.37
C LEU A 130 6.44 19.71 -26.57
N GLN A 131 5.23 19.64 -27.11
CA GLN A 131 4.91 18.84 -28.28
C GLN A 131 5.75 19.19 -29.50
N THR A 132 6.00 20.49 -29.76
CA THR A 132 6.82 20.92 -30.90
C THR A 132 8.27 20.51 -30.70
N VAL A 133 8.81 20.73 -29.51
CA VAL A 133 10.20 20.43 -29.20
C VAL A 133 10.46 18.93 -29.13
N SER A 134 9.57 18.16 -28.56
CA SER A 134 9.69 16.72 -28.46
C SER A 134 9.53 16.04 -29.83
N ASN A 135 8.64 16.53 -30.70
CA ASN A 135 8.55 16.08 -32.10
C ASN A 135 9.86 16.31 -32.86
N PHE A 136 10.49 17.44 -32.66
CA PHE A 136 11.82 17.72 -33.21
C PHE A 136 12.89 16.80 -32.62
N ALA A 137 12.76 16.45 -31.34
CA ALA A 137 13.65 15.50 -30.68
C ALA A 137 13.41 14.02 -31.06
N GLY A 138 12.40 13.77 -31.91
CA GLY A 138 12.07 12.41 -32.39
C GLY A 138 11.07 11.66 -31.51
N PHE A 139 10.48 12.30 -30.51
CA PHE A 139 9.41 11.76 -29.68
C PHE A 139 8.05 12.27 -30.17
N ARG A 140 7.14 11.37 -30.44
CA ARG A 140 5.77 11.68 -30.88
C ARG A 140 4.76 10.92 -30.04
N SER A 141 3.73 11.60 -29.61
CA SER A 141 2.59 11.00 -28.92
C SER A 141 1.33 11.77 -29.25
N ASP A 142 0.19 11.10 -29.17
CA ASP A 142 -1.13 11.71 -29.25
C ASP A 142 -1.70 11.95 -27.82
N GLU A 143 -0.96 11.56 -26.78
CA GLU A 143 -1.35 11.62 -25.37
C GLU A 143 -0.64 12.73 -24.58
N PHE A 144 -0.24 13.83 -25.25
CA PHE A 144 0.24 15.00 -24.53
C PHE A 144 -0.83 15.52 -23.55
N HIS A 145 -0.37 16.17 -22.48
CA HIS A 145 -1.16 16.50 -21.29
C HIS A 145 -1.53 15.26 -20.45
N ASN A 146 -0.74 14.23 -20.55
CA ASN A 146 -0.60 13.15 -19.58
C ASN A 146 0.79 13.29 -18.96
N SER A 147 0.87 13.55 -17.68
CA SER A 147 2.14 13.91 -17.03
C SER A 147 3.23 12.86 -17.21
N LEU A 148 2.90 11.58 -17.35
CA LEU A 148 3.90 10.55 -17.62
C LEU A 148 4.48 10.66 -19.03
N VAL A 149 3.64 10.88 -20.03
CA VAL A 149 4.04 11.09 -21.43
C VAL A 149 4.88 12.37 -21.56
N ASP A 150 4.52 13.40 -20.82
CA ASP A 150 5.24 14.66 -20.81
C ASP A 150 6.64 14.50 -20.15
N CYS A 151 6.79 13.67 -19.12
CA CYS A 151 8.11 13.27 -18.59
C CYS A 151 8.98 12.55 -19.63
N GLU A 152 8.41 11.63 -20.41
CA GLU A 152 9.15 10.93 -21.49
C GLU A 152 9.55 11.87 -22.61
N ALA A 153 8.67 12.81 -22.97
CA ALA A 153 8.94 13.88 -23.94
C ALA A 153 10.12 14.76 -23.49
N VAL A 154 10.14 15.17 -22.23
CA VAL A 154 11.26 15.93 -21.63
C VAL A 154 12.57 15.14 -21.73
N ALA A 155 12.57 13.85 -21.40
CA ALA A 155 13.76 13.01 -21.52
C ALA A 155 14.26 12.91 -22.97
N ALA A 156 13.36 12.88 -23.96
CA ALA A 156 13.74 12.91 -25.38
C ALA A 156 14.39 14.25 -25.77
N VAL A 157 13.90 15.37 -25.26
CA VAL A 157 14.49 16.71 -25.43
C VAL A 157 15.91 16.75 -24.88
N LEU A 158 16.14 16.24 -23.67
CA LEU A 158 17.45 16.17 -23.04
C LEU A 158 18.44 15.33 -23.88
N ARG A 159 18.01 14.15 -24.33
CA ARG A 159 18.81 13.27 -25.19
C ARG A 159 19.16 13.96 -26.52
N ARG A 160 18.22 14.60 -27.17
CA ARG A 160 18.43 15.31 -28.44
C ARG A 160 19.41 16.48 -28.30
N ALA A 161 19.35 17.18 -27.18
CA ALA A 161 20.27 18.26 -26.85
C ALA A 161 21.63 17.76 -26.35
N SER A 162 21.81 16.45 -26.19
CA SER A 162 23.01 15.79 -25.63
C SER A 162 23.40 16.41 -24.27
N VAL A 163 22.41 16.62 -23.42
CA VAL A 163 22.59 17.30 -22.13
C VAL A 163 23.21 16.34 -21.12
N ASP A 164 24.35 16.73 -20.60
CA ASP A 164 24.91 16.21 -19.36
C ASP A 164 24.34 17.05 -18.22
N ILE A 165 23.43 16.47 -17.43
CA ILE A 165 22.74 17.17 -16.34
C ILE A 165 23.75 17.66 -15.29
N GLY A 166 24.75 16.85 -14.95
CA GLY A 166 25.79 17.24 -13.99
C GLY A 166 26.60 18.45 -14.46
N LYS A 167 26.99 18.45 -15.73
CA LYS A 167 27.67 19.58 -16.35
C LYS A 167 26.76 20.82 -16.43
N TRP A 168 25.49 20.61 -16.82
CA TRP A 168 24.52 21.70 -16.90
C TRP A 168 24.30 22.36 -15.54
N ILE A 169 24.16 21.59 -14.46
CA ILE A 169 24.02 22.13 -13.11
C ILE A 169 25.26 22.93 -12.71
N LYS A 170 26.45 22.40 -12.98
CA LYS A 170 27.71 23.08 -12.65
C LYS A 170 27.84 24.41 -13.38
N GLU A 171 27.42 24.49 -14.64
CA GLU A 171 27.50 25.70 -15.45
C GLU A 171 26.34 26.68 -15.20
N PHE A 172 25.13 26.17 -14.92
CA PHE A 172 23.91 26.97 -14.91
C PHE A 172 23.06 26.78 -13.63
N GLY A 173 23.28 25.72 -12.85
CA GLY A 173 22.39 25.25 -11.79
C GLY A 173 22.70 25.81 -10.40
N GLU A 174 23.96 26.25 -10.13
CA GLU A 174 24.30 26.87 -8.84
C GLU A 174 23.56 28.22 -8.62
N ARG A 175 22.94 28.75 -9.67
CA ARG A 175 22.13 29.98 -9.63
C ARG A 175 20.61 29.71 -9.58
N LYS A 176 20.18 28.45 -9.65
CA LYS A 176 18.76 28.10 -9.74
C LYS A 176 18.41 27.05 -8.68
N SER A 177 18.38 27.45 -7.43
CA SER A 177 17.56 26.76 -6.45
C SER A 177 16.16 27.34 -6.48
N TYR A 178 15.13 26.51 -6.39
CA TYR A 178 13.77 26.97 -6.26
C TYR A 178 13.64 27.77 -4.95
N ALA A 179 13.68 29.08 -5.07
CA ALA A 179 13.39 29.97 -3.95
C ALA A 179 11.88 29.98 -3.79
N SER A 180 11.39 29.22 -2.83
CA SER A 180 10.00 29.27 -2.47
C SER A 180 9.65 30.67 -2.00
N SER A 181 8.73 31.34 -2.69
CA SER A 181 7.89 32.37 -2.07
C SER A 181 6.74 31.72 -1.29
N TYR A 182 6.89 30.43 -0.91
CA TYR A 182 5.96 29.77 -0.03
C TYR A 182 5.96 30.53 1.31
N ASN A 183 5.18 31.52 1.30
CA ASN A 183 4.56 32.02 2.49
C ASN A 183 3.34 31.13 2.64
N PRO A 184 3.22 30.26 3.65
CA PRO A 184 1.94 29.64 3.89
C PRO A 184 0.94 30.79 3.83
N VAL A 185 -0.06 30.69 2.92
CA VAL A 185 -1.10 31.70 2.87
C VAL A 185 -1.70 31.65 4.27
N GLN A 186 -1.15 32.50 5.09
CA GLN A 186 -1.81 32.83 6.32
C GLN A 186 -3.11 33.43 5.84
N PRO A 187 -4.25 32.74 6.01
CA PRO A 187 -5.50 33.45 5.84
C PRO A 187 -5.31 34.69 6.68
N VAL A 188 -5.69 35.87 6.14
CA VAL A 188 -5.65 37.13 6.87
C VAL A 188 -6.69 37.02 7.99
N TYR A 189 -6.44 36.08 8.91
CA TYR A 189 -7.11 35.99 10.17
C TYR A 189 -6.51 37.12 10.99
N ARG A 190 -7.23 38.23 11.06
CA ARG A 190 -6.93 39.24 12.09
C ARG A 190 -7.37 38.64 13.42
N PRO A 191 -6.43 38.19 14.30
CA PRO A 191 -6.83 37.67 15.61
C PRO A 191 -7.61 38.76 16.33
N VAL A 192 -8.77 38.41 16.85
CA VAL A 192 -9.35 39.16 17.95
C VAL A 192 -8.28 39.19 19.07
N GLU A 193 -8.09 40.29 19.77
CA GLU A 193 -6.98 40.48 20.73
C GLU A 193 -6.76 39.29 21.70
N ASN A 194 -7.82 38.57 22.05
CA ASN A 194 -7.78 37.37 22.88
C ASN A 194 -7.23 36.11 22.23
N SER A 195 -6.99 36.10 20.89
CA SER A 195 -6.50 34.92 20.14
C SER A 195 -5.06 35.06 19.67
N ARG A 196 -4.38 36.18 19.92
CA ARG A 196 -2.97 36.39 19.51
C ARG A 196 -2.05 35.33 20.11
N ARG A 197 -2.22 35.03 21.39
CA ARG A 197 -1.45 33.99 22.08
C ARG A 197 -1.76 32.60 21.56
N GLY A 198 -3.01 32.34 21.19
CA GLY A 198 -3.43 31.13 20.53
C GLY A 198 -2.81 30.94 19.15
N TYR A 199 -2.71 32.02 18.38
CA TYR A 199 -2.03 32.04 17.10
C TYR A 199 -0.53 31.70 17.23
N GLU A 200 0.17 32.28 18.21
CA GLU A 200 1.59 31.98 18.48
C GLU A 200 1.82 30.50 18.85
N TYR A 201 0.90 29.88 19.57
CA TYR A 201 0.96 28.45 19.84
C TYR A 201 0.72 27.61 18.58
N TRP A 202 -0.25 27.99 17.75
CA TRP A 202 -0.49 27.32 16.48
C TRP A 202 0.72 27.40 15.56
N GLU A 203 1.34 28.56 15.38
CA GLU A 203 2.54 28.76 14.57
C GLU A 203 3.71 27.86 15.01
N ARG A 204 3.99 27.83 16.31
CA ARG A 204 4.98 26.90 16.87
C ARG A 204 4.60 25.43 16.70
N GLY A 205 3.33 25.13 16.68
CA GLY A 205 2.81 23.80 16.36
C GLY A 205 3.07 23.41 14.91
N GLU A 206 2.96 24.36 13.97
CA GLU A 206 3.30 24.14 12.56
C GLU A 206 4.80 23.87 12.37
N ASP A 207 5.66 24.57 13.12
CA ASP A 207 7.12 24.31 13.09
C ASP A 207 7.40 22.87 13.57
N ALA A 208 6.82 22.46 14.71
CA ALA A 208 6.96 21.08 15.21
C ALA A 208 6.42 20.02 14.21
N ARG A 209 5.29 20.33 13.56
CA ARG A 209 4.72 19.45 12.53
C ARG A 209 5.66 19.31 11.33
N ALA A 210 6.27 20.40 10.87
CA ALA A 210 7.22 20.40 9.78
C ALA A 210 8.48 19.57 10.11
N GLU A 211 8.91 19.58 11.37
CA GLU A 211 10.00 18.75 11.89
C GLU A 211 9.61 17.28 12.11
N GLY A 212 8.32 16.94 11.95
CA GLY A 212 7.78 15.59 12.16
C GLY A 212 7.46 15.27 13.62
N ASP A 213 7.61 16.22 14.55
CA ASP A 213 7.22 16.07 15.95
C ASP A 213 5.71 16.33 16.13
N PHE A 214 4.91 15.34 15.69
CA PHE A 214 3.45 15.41 15.75
C PHE A 214 2.91 15.45 17.19
N ALA A 215 3.65 14.90 18.16
CA ALA A 215 3.21 14.90 19.56
C ALA A 215 3.27 16.32 20.11
N THR A 216 4.38 17.02 19.93
CA THR A 216 4.53 18.43 20.33
C THR A 216 3.58 19.33 19.54
N ALA A 217 3.41 19.10 18.24
CA ALA A 217 2.47 19.85 17.41
C ALA A 217 1.05 19.79 17.95
N LEU A 218 0.53 18.59 18.24
CA LEU A 218 -0.82 18.41 18.80
C LEU A 218 -0.99 19.09 20.15
N GLN A 219 0.01 19.01 21.05
CA GLN A 219 -0.01 19.71 22.33
C GLN A 219 -0.08 21.25 22.16
N LEU A 220 0.64 21.78 21.20
CA LEU A 220 0.64 23.21 20.90
C LEU A 220 -0.69 23.65 20.28
N TYR A 221 -1.29 22.83 19.41
CA TYR A 221 -2.64 23.09 18.89
C TYR A 221 -3.70 23.05 19.99
N ASP A 222 -3.60 22.13 20.96
CA ASP A 222 -4.48 22.10 22.11
C ASP A 222 -4.38 23.38 22.98
N ARG A 223 -3.15 23.91 23.13
CA ARG A 223 -2.93 25.20 23.79
C ARG A 223 -3.53 26.35 22.99
N ALA A 224 -3.33 26.35 21.66
CA ALA A 224 -3.94 27.35 20.77
C ALA A 224 -5.47 27.39 20.93
N ARG A 225 -6.12 26.22 20.99
CA ARG A 225 -7.58 26.11 21.22
C ARG A 225 -8.00 26.68 22.60
N LYS A 226 -7.24 26.36 23.64
CA LYS A 226 -7.52 26.86 25.02
C LYS A 226 -7.42 28.36 25.11
N GLU A 227 -6.50 28.96 24.34
CA GLU A 227 -6.33 30.42 24.21
C GLU A 227 -7.34 31.06 23.24
N GLY A 228 -8.34 30.31 22.79
CA GLY A 228 -9.45 30.81 21.95
C GLY A 228 -9.16 30.89 20.46
N PHE A 229 -8.03 30.40 20.00
CA PHE A 229 -7.76 30.29 18.56
C PHE A 229 -8.52 29.12 17.93
N ARG A 230 -9.51 29.43 17.08
CA ARG A 230 -10.43 28.44 16.48
C ARG A 230 -10.63 28.69 14.99
N GLY A 231 -9.59 29.14 14.30
CA GLY A 231 -9.65 29.35 12.85
C GLY A 231 -9.56 28.06 12.03
N PRO A 232 -10.02 28.08 10.76
CA PRO A 232 -9.98 26.91 9.87
C PRO A 232 -8.60 26.28 9.75
N VAL A 233 -7.54 27.08 9.80
CA VAL A 233 -6.15 26.60 9.71
C VAL A 233 -5.78 25.67 10.86
N LEU A 234 -6.26 25.92 12.08
CA LEU A 234 -6.00 25.08 13.22
C LEU A 234 -6.61 23.67 13.03
N TYR A 235 -7.86 23.63 12.61
CA TYR A 235 -8.57 22.36 12.36
C TYR A 235 -7.94 21.57 11.20
N SER A 236 -7.52 22.29 10.15
CA SER A 236 -6.77 21.67 9.05
C SER A 236 -5.44 21.06 9.52
N SER A 237 -4.73 21.74 10.42
CA SER A 237 -3.45 21.25 10.97
C SER A 237 -3.62 19.97 11.79
N TYR A 238 -4.65 19.89 12.62
CA TYR A 238 -5.00 18.65 13.33
C TYR A 238 -5.33 17.51 12.36
N ALA A 239 -6.21 17.78 11.38
CA ALA A 239 -6.67 16.78 10.45
C ALA A 239 -5.52 16.21 9.59
N LYS A 240 -4.56 17.04 9.19
CA LYS A 240 -3.33 16.59 8.48
C LYS A 240 -2.53 15.58 9.30
N ILE A 241 -2.34 15.84 10.61
CA ILE A 241 -1.60 14.92 11.48
C ILE A 241 -2.37 13.59 11.65
N TYR A 242 -3.66 13.65 11.96
CA TYR A 242 -4.46 12.45 12.17
C TYR A 242 -4.57 11.61 10.91
N ARG A 243 -4.71 12.24 9.72
CA ARG A 243 -4.68 11.56 8.41
C ARG A 243 -3.36 10.83 8.20
N LYS A 244 -2.24 11.50 8.37
CA LYS A 244 -0.90 10.92 8.21
C LYS A 244 -0.67 9.73 9.14
N ARG A 245 -1.21 9.79 10.37
CA ARG A 245 -1.14 8.70 11.36
C ARG A 245 -2.23 7.65 11.19
N ARG A 246 -3.14 7.80 10.20
CA ARG A 246 -4.29 6.92 9.96
C ARG A 246 -5.23 6.82 11.18
N GLU A 247 -5.27 7.87 12.00
CA GLU A 247 -6.15 8.00 13.17
C GLU A 247 -7.49 8.58 12.74
N TYR A 248 -8.21 7.87 11.86
CA TYR A 248 -9.42 8.37 11.20
C TYR A 248 -10.54 8.79 12.15
N ASP A 249 -10.71 8.11 13.28
CA ASP A 249 -11.72 8.50 14.27
C ASP A 249 -11.43 9.88 14.87
N ARG A 250 -10.16 10.18 15.15
CA ARG A 250 -9.74 11.48 15.63
C ARG A 250 -9.86 12.56 14.56
N GLU A 251 -9.55 12.21 13.32
CA GLU A 251 -9.72 13.11 12.19
C GLU A 251 -11.19 13.46 11.98
N ILE A 252 -12.09 12.48 12.00
CA ILE A 252 -13.54 12.70 11.91
C ILE A 252 -14.03 13.62 13.01
N ALA A 253 -13.62 13.37 14.26
CA ALA A 253 -14.03 14.16 15.40
C ALA A 253 -13.59 15.64 15.30
N ILE A 254 -12.34 15.88 14.90
CA ILE A 254 -11.84 17.26 14.76
C ILE A 254 -12.48 17.98 13.57
N LEU A 255 -12.80 17.27 12.48
CA LEU A 255 -13.50 17.83 11.34
C LEU A 255 -14.99 18.13 11.68
N GLU A 256 -15.65 17.35 12.52
CA GLU A 256 -16.98 17.66 13.02
C GLU A 256 -16.98 18.93 13.88
N GLU A 257 -15.97 19.09 14.73
CA GLU A 257 -15.80 20.34 15.49
C GLU A 257 -15.55 21.53 14.54
N ALA A 258 -14.74 21.35 13.51
CA ALA A 258 -14.44 22.37 12.53
C ALA A 258 -15.71 22.83 11.75
N ILE A 259 -16.56 21.90 11.34
CA ILE A 259 -17.84 22.19 10.66
C ILE A 259 -18.73 23.08 11.54
N ASN A 260 -18.77 22.80 12.84
CA ASN A 260 -19.58 23.57 13.79
C ASN A 260 -18.95 24.92 14.17
N ALA A 261 -17.63 25.07 13.99
CA ALA A 261 -16.90 26.27 14.39
C ALA A 261 -16.63 27.24 13.22
N CYS A 262 -16.75 26.77 11.97
CA CYS A 262 -16.44 27.54 10.78
C CYS A 262 -17.65 27.63 9.86
N ASP A 263 -17.95 28.85 9.43
CA ASP A 263 -19.08 29.14 8.53
C ASP A 263 -18.62 29.19 7.05
N GLY A 264 -19.58 29.07 6.12
CA GLY A 264 -19.38 29.27 4.68
C GLY A 264 -18.52 28.19 4.01
N SER A 265 -17.67 28.58 3.06
CA SER A 265 -16.88 27.65 2.22
C SER A 265 -15.92 26.76 3.02
N ALA A 266 -15.42 27.24 4.17
CA ALA A 266 -14.57 26.42 5.05
C ALA A 266 -15.35 25.28 5.69
N GLY A 267 -16.61 25.51 6.07
CA GLY A 267 -17.48 24.45 6.60
C GLY A 267 -17.78 23.37 5.56
N GLU A 268 -18.01 23.76 4.31
CA GLU A 268 -18.23 22.82 3.19
C GLU A 268 -16.99 21.96 2.90
N GLU A 269 -15.80 22.56 2.91
CA GLU A 269 -14.54 21.83 2.76
C GLU A 269 -14.33 20.78 3.87
N PHE A 270 -14.57 21.17 5.14
CA PHE A 270 -14.44 20.25 6.27
C PHE A 270 -15.50 19.13 6.24
N PHE A 271 -16.70 19.43 5.75
CA PHE A 271 -17.71 18.40 5.55
C PHE A 271 -17.24 17.35 4.53
N ALA A 272 -16.74 17.77 3.37
CA ALA A 272 -16.22 16.87 2.35
C ALA A 272 -15.05 16.02 2.88
N ARG A 273 -14.10 16.64 3.61
CA ARG A 273 -12.98 15.95 4.24
C ARG A 273 -13.42 14.93 5.29
N ARG A 274 -14.46 15.24 6.07
CA ARG A 274 -15.01 14.30 7.05
C ARG A 274 -15.63 13.07 6.39
N GLU A 275 -16.43 13.25 5.34
CA GLU A 275 -17.03 12.12 4.63
C GLU A 275 -15.95 11.24 4.04
N HIS A 276 -14.91 11.83 3.45
CA HIS A 276 -13.77 11.07 2.97
C HIS A 276 -13.02 10.32 4.08
N ALA A 277 -12.80 10.92 5.25
CA ALA A 277 -12.18 10.25 6.38
C ALA A 277 -13.00 9.03 6.85
N LYS A 278 -14.34 9.10 6.78
CA LYS A 278 -15.23 7.96 7.05
C LYS A 278 -15.05 6.83 6.03
N GLU A 279 -14.90 7.16 4.75
CA GLU A 279 -14.64 6.18 3.69
C GLU A 279 -13.29 5.48 3.88
N LEU A 280 -12.25 6.25 4.18
CA LEU A 280 -10.92 5.69 4.46
C LEU A 280 -10.92 4.77 5.67
N ARG A 281 -11.63 5.16 6.75
CA ARG A 281 -11.82 4.29 7.91
C ARG A 281 -12.48 2.97 7.52
N ALA A 282 -13.60 3.03 6.80
CA ALA A 282 -14.32 1.84 6.36
C ALA A 282 -13.46 0.93 5.47
N ASN A 283 -12.67 1.52 4.56
CA ASN A 283 -11.75 0.78 3.72
C ASN A 283 -10.61 0.14 4.52
N ALA A 284 -10.08 0.83 5.53
CA ALA A 284 -9.05 0.29 6.42
C ALA A 284 -9.59 -0.87 7.26
N GLU A 285 -10.80 -0.75 7.82
CA GLU A 285 -11.50 -1.81 8.55
C GLU A 285 -11.75 -3.03 7.68
N LYS A 286 -12.25 -2.82 6.46
CA LYS A 286 -12.46 -3.91 5.48
C LYS A 286 -11.16 -4.63 5.15
N LYS A 287 -10.09 -3.89 4.90
CA LYS A 287 -8.77 -4.46 4.62
C LYS A 287 -8.24 -5.28 5.79
N ALA A 288 -8.35 -4.75 7.01
CA ALA A 288 -7.95 -5.46 8.23
C ALA A 288 -8.76 -6.75 8.44
N ALA A 289 -10.08 -6.71 8.21
CA ALA A 289 -10.94 -7.90 8.27
C ALA A 289 -10.56 -8.95 7.22
N GLU A 290 -10.25 -8.53 5.98
CA GLU A 290 -9.79 -9.44 4.93
C GLU A 290 -8.43 -10.08 5.27
N GLU A 291 -7.50 -9.31 5.83
CA GLU A 291 -6.19 -9.82 6.27
C GLU A 291 -6.35 -10.84 7.40
N THR A 292 -7.20 -10.55 8.38
CA THR A 292 -7.52 -11.48 9.48
C THR A 292 -8.13 -12.78 8.94
N LEU A 293 -9.10 -12.69 8.02
CA LEU A 293 -9.71 -13.85 7.38
C LEU A 293 -8.69 -14.67 6.57
N ARG A 294 -7.77 -14.01 5.88
CA ARG A 294 -6.68 -14.69 5.14
C ARG A 294 -5.72 -15.40 6.09
N ALA A 295 -5.36 -14.76 7.22
CA ALA A 295 -4.53 -15.37 8.26
C ALA A 295 -5.20 -16.62 8.82
N GLN A 296 -6.49 -16.54 9.19
CA GLN A 296 -7.25 -17.67 9.70
C GLN A 296 -7.33 -18.83 8.69
N LYS A 297 -7.60 -18.54 7.42
CA LYS A 297 -7.60 -19.57 6.37
C LYS A 297 -6.23 -20.24 6.19
N ARG A 298 -5.12 -19.52 6.41
CA ARG A 298 -3.77 -20.10 6.37
C ARG A 298 -3.53 -21.03 7.55
N GLU A 299 -3.96 -20.65 8.75
CA GLU A 299 -3.87 -21.47 9.96
C GLU A 299 -4.70 -22.74 9.83
N ASP A 300 -5.96 -22.63 9.38
CA ASP A 300 -6.85 -23.78 9.16
C ASP A 300 -6.26 -24.76 8.14
N ARG A 301 -5.65 -24.22 7.06
CA ARG A 301 -5.00 -25.06 6.05
C ARG A 301 -3.77 -25.78 6.61
N ALA A 302 -2.98 -25.09 7.43
CA ALA A 302 -1.82 -25.67 8.09
C ALA A 302 -2.23 -26.76 9.10
N ALA A 303 -3.27 -26.50 9.90
CA ALA A 303 -3.83 -27.46 10.84
C ALA A 303 -4.36 -28.73 10.16
N ARG A 304 -5.12 -28.57 9.05
CA ARG A 304 -5.60 -29.72 8.26
C ARG A 304 -4.46 -30.55 7.67
N LYS A 305 -3.41 -29.90 7.18
CA LYS A 305 -2.24 -30.57 6.64
C LYS A 305 -1.52 -31.40 7.72
N LEU A 306 -1.38 -30.82 8.91
CA LEU A 306 -0.78 -31.51 10.06
C LEU A 306 -1.60 -32.73 10.47
N GLN A 307 -2.94 -32.59 10.59
CA GLN A 307 -3.84 -33.70 10.88
C GLN A 307 -3.77 -34.81 9.81
N GLU A 308 -3.68 -34.45 8.54
CA GLU A 308 -3.49 -35.43 7.45
C GLU A 308 -2.16 -36.17 7.57
N GLU A 309 -1.09 -35.49 7.92
CA GLU A 309 0.23 -36.08 8.13
C GLU A 309 0.23 -37.01 9.35
N GLU A 310 -0.37 -36.59 10.45
CA GLU A 310 -0.54 -37.41 11.65
C GLU A 310 -1.40 -38.66 11.37
N ALA A 311 -2.51 -38.50 10.66
CA ALA A 311 -3.37 -39.61 10.26
C ALA A 311 -2.63 -40.60 9.33
N LYS A 312 -1.80 -40.09 8.42
CA LYS A 312 -0.93 -40.94 7.57
C LYS A 312 0.11 -41.69 8.40
N ALA A 313 0.73 -41.03 9.37
CA ALA A 313 1.70 -41.64 10.28
C ALA A 313 1.05 -42.72 11.14
N GLN A 314 -0.13 -42.46 11.72
CA GLN A 314 -0.90 -43.43 12.48
C GLN A 314 -1.30 -44.67 11.65
N ARG A 315 -1.79 -44.44 10.40
CA ARG A 315 -2.12 -45.57 9.47
C ARG A 315 -0.85 -46.38 9.12
N ALA A 316 0.30 -45.70 8.95
CA ALA A 316 1.57 -46.38 8.68
C ALA A 316 2.02 -47.22 9.89
N THR A 317 1.87 -46.71 11.12
CA THR A 317 2.17 -47.44 12.37
C THR A 317 1.22 -48.64 12.54
N GLN A 318 -0.07 -48.45 12.38
CA GLN A 318 -1.06 -49.54 12.43
C GLN A 318 -0.79 -50.66 11.39
N ARG A 319 -0.37 -50.24 10.18
CA ARG A 319 -0.06 -51.18 9.09
C ARG A 319 1.20 -52.01 9.40
N ASN A 320 2.16 -51.43 10.11
CA ASN A 320 3.40 -52.08 10.48
C ASN A 320 3.30 -52.90 11.79
N SER A 321 2.27 -52.66 12.61
CA SER A 321 1.98 -53.38 13.86
C SER A 321 0.98 -54.50 13.74
N ARG A 322 0.56 -54.88 12.51
CA ARG A 322 -0.30 -56.03 12.34
C ARG A 322 0.45 -57.29 12.61
N ARG A 323 -0.10 -58.12 13.54
CA ARG A 323 0.39 -59.44 13.80
C ARG A 323 0.30 -60.28 12.53
N ILE A 324 1.31 -61.11 12.34
CA ILE A 324 1.44 -61.95 11.16
C ILE A 324 1.83 -63.38 11.54
N ARG A 325 1.30 -64.36 10.86
CA ARG A 325 1.55 -65.79 11.02
C ARG A 325 2.37 -66.32 9.86
N GLN A 326 3.32 -67.12 10.21
CA GLN A 326 4.07 -68.01 9.32
C GLN A 326 3.36 -69.39 9.26
N LEU A 327 3.14 -69.86 8.07
CA LEU A 327 2.42 -71.11 7.83
C LEU A 327 3.26 -72.07 6.99
N SER A 328 3.09 -73.38 7.24
CA SER A 328 3.54 -74.45 6.33
C SER A 328 2.73 -74.43 5.02
N ASP A 329 3.12 -75.27 4.05
CA ASP A 329 2.34 -75.46 2.81
C ASP A 329 0.97 -76.11 3.05
N GLU A 330 0.90 -76.93 4.13
CA GLU A 330 -0.34 -77.58 4.59
C GLU A 330 -1.25 -76.63 5.38
N GLY A 331 -0.76 -75.43 5.75
CA GLY A 331 -1.54 -74.41 6.47
C GLY A 331 -1.35 -74.48 8.02
N GLU A 332 -0.39 -75.25 8.54
CA GLU A 332 -0.09 -75.27 9.96
C GLU A 332 0.66 -73.99 10.38
N VAL A 333 0.30 -73.41 11.55
CA VAL A 333 0.98 -72.24 12.12
C VAL A 333 2.34 -72.62 12.67
N LEU A 334 3.39 -72.10 12.03
CA LEU A 334 4.78 -72.33 12.45
C LEU A 334 5.32 -71.24 13.41
N GLY A 335 4.74 -70.08 13.39
CA GLY A 335 5.08 -68.97 14.24
C GLY A 335 4.16 -67.80 14.11
N GLU A 336 4.03 -66.98 15.15
CA GLU A 336 3.31 -65.70 15.17
C GLU A 336 4.27 -64.57 15.57
N PHE A 337 4.14 -63.43 14.93
CA PHE A 337 4.97 -62.27 15.14
C PHE A 337 4.06 -61.02 15.29
N GLU A 338 4.44 -60.11 16.19
CA GLU A 338 3.67 -58.91 16.47
C GLU A 338 3.73 -57.90 15.31
N SER A 339 4.72 -58.02 14.41
CA SER A 339 4.88 -57.15 13.25
C SER A 339 5.70 -57.80 12.13
N LEU A 340 5.59 -57.28 10.93
CA LEU A 340 6.44 -57.62 9.78
C LEU A 340 7.94 -57.41 10.10
N ALA A 341 8.28 -56.38 10.91
CA ALA A 341 9.63 -56.08 11.28
C ALA A 341 10.22 -57.11 12.23
N GLU A 342 9.42 -57.63 13.14
CA GLU A 342 9.79 -58.74 14.02
C GLU A 342 9.98 -60.04 13.26
N ALA A 343 9.04 -60.35 12.35
CA ALA A 343 9.19 -61.52 11.49
C ALA A 343 10.45 -61.46 10.64
N GLU A 344 10.80 -60.33 10.05
CA GLU A 344 12.04 -60.08 9.30
C GLU A 344 13.26 -60.32 10.17
N ARG A 345 13.25 -59.76 11.40
CA ARG A 345 14.39 -59.87 12.33
C ARG A 345 14.64 -61.30 12.77
N ILE A 346 13.57 -62.10 13.02
CA ILE A 346 13.66 -63.47 13.58
C ILE A 346 13.89 -64.47 12.47
N ILE A 347 13.19 -64.34 11.34
CA ILE A 347 13.24 -65.34 10.28
C ILE A 347 14.31 -64.99 9.19
N GLY A 348 14.76 -63.73 9.13
CA GLY A 348 15.73 -63.33 8.12
C GLY A 348 15.16 -63.11 6.72
N VAL A 349 13.83 -63.13 6.54
CA VAL A 349 13.13 -62.92 5.29
C VAL A 349 12.72 -61.46 5.20
N ASN A 350 13.00 -60.78 4.06
CA ASN A 350 12.69 -59.38 3.88
C ASN A 350 11.18 -59.09 4.07
N ARG A 351 10.83 -58.12 4.90
CA ARG A 351 9.44 -57.74 5.25
C ARG A 351 8.57 -57.37 4.04
N LYS A 352 9.18 -56.91 2.92
CA LYS A 352 8.42 -56.68 1.68
C LYS A 352 7.93 -57.98 1.09
N SER A 353 8.80 -58.98 1.03
CA SER A 353 8.43 -60.31 0.52
C SER A 353 7.39 -60.98 1.43
N ILE A 354 7.54 -60.90 2.77
CA ILE A 354 6.57 -61.42 3.73
C ILE A 354 5.20 -60.75 3.50
N ARG A 355 5.16 -59.41 3.32
CA ARG A 355 3.96 -58.67 3.04
C ARG A 355 3.29 -59.08 1.72
N GLU A 356 4.09 -59.28 0.69
CA GLU A 356 3.57 -59.71 -0.61
C GLU A 356 3.00 -61.11 -0.55
N ALA A 357 3.58 -62.01 0.21
CA ALA A 357 3.02 -63.33 0.46
C ALA A 357 1.75 -63.25 1.29
N ALA A 358 1.72 -62.48 2.37
CA ALA A 358 0.53 -62.35 3.25
C ALA A 358 -0.66 -61.64 2.55
N THR A 359 -0.40 -60.85 1.48
CA THR A 359 -1.45 -60.19 0.67
C THR A 359 -1.79 -60.97 -0.61
N GLY A 360 -1.23 -62.16 -0.81
CA GLY A 360 -1.50 -63.00 -1.97
C GLY A 360 -0.85 -62.58 -3.28
N LYS A 361 0.05 -61.57 -3.25
CA LYS A 361 0.80 -61.16 -4.44
C LYS A 361 1.88 -62.14 -4.86
N GLN A 362 2.37 -62.93 -3.91
CA GLN A 362 3.24 -64.10 -4.16
C GLN A 362 2.80 -65.24 -3.24
N LYS A 363 3.16 -66.47 -3.62
CA LYS A 363 2.69 -67.65 -2.90
C LYS A 363 3.49 -67.87 -1.60
N HIS A 364 4.77 -67.61 -1.63
CA HIS A 364 5.71 -67.86 -0.52
C HIS A 364 6.68 -66.71 -0.31
N ALA A 365 7.17 -66.52 0.91
CA ALA A 365 8.33 -65.72 1.23
C ALA A 365 9.24 -66.50 2.18
N GLY A 366 10.51 -66.69 1.82
CA GLY A 366 11.44 -67.51 2.56
C GLY A 366 11.09 -69.00 2.64
N GLY A 367 10.26 -69.50 1.66
CA GLY A 367 9.81 -70.86 1.64
C GLY A 367 8.52 -71.15 2.46
N PHE A 368 7.91 -70.12 3.04
CA PHE A 368 6.73 -70.21 3.89
C PHE A 368 5.58 -69.38 3.33
N ARG A 369 4.34 -69.82 3.67
CA ARG A 369 3.13 -69.03 3.49
C ARG A 369 2.97 -68.05 4.65
N TRP A 370 2.33 -66.93 4.42
CA TRP A 370 2.15 -65.88 5.41
C TRP A 370 0.71 -65.36 5.36
N GLU A 371 0.14 -65.04 6.53
CA GLU A 371 -1.16 -64.42 6.63
C GLU A 371 -1.17 -63.40 7.79
N TYR A 372 -1.99 -62.33 7.63
CA TYR A 372 -2.24 -61.43 8.76
C TYR A 372 -3.24 -62.06 9.72
N VAL A 373 -2.95 -61.95 11.00
CA VAL A 373 -3.89 -62.37 12.07
C VAL A 373 -5.08 -61.42 12.03
N ALA A 374 -6.30 -61.97 11.93
CA ALA A 374 -7.52 -61.20 11.99
C ALA A 374 -7.61 -60.48 13.37
N VAL A 375 -7.84 -59.18 13.37
CA VAL A 375 -8.13 -58.46 14.60
C VAL A 375 -9.55 -58.81 14.99
N GLU A 376 -9.79 -59.53 16.10
CA GLU A 376 -11.10 -59.62 16.69
C GLU A 376 -11.59 -58.20 16.98
N GLN A 377 -12.63 -57.75 16.28
CA GLN A 377 -13.33 -56.51 16.59
C GLN A 377 -14.09 -56.72 17.91
N THR A 378 -13.45 -56.37 19.04
CA THR A 378 -14.23 -56.06 20.24
C THR A 378 -15.03 -54.79 19.93
N LEU A 379 -16.30 -54.96 19.66
CA LEU A 379 -17.27 -53.87 19.65
C LEU A 379 -17.20 -53.17 21.01
N PRO A 380 -17.06 -51.83 21.07
CA PRO A 380 -17.24 -51.16 22.34
C PRO A 380 -18.66 -51.38 22.81
N GLU A 381 -18.82 -51.87 24.03
CA GLU A 381 -20.13 -51.98 24.72
C GLU A 381 -20.73 -50.54 24.71
N ALA A 382 -21.88 -50.45 24.04
CA ALA A 382 -22.67 -49.23 24.07
C ALA A 382 -23.17 -49.07 25.51
N ASP A 383 -22.76 -47.99 26.15
CA ASP A 383 -23.35 -47.50 27.40
C ASP A 383 -24.84 -47.21 27.15
N MET A 384 -25.64 -48.21 27.49
CA MET A 384 -27.07 -48.09 27.65
C MET A 384 -27.35 -47.58 29.06
N GLN A 385 -27.32 -46.25 29.25
CA GLN A 385 -27.96 -45.67 30.44
C GLN A 385 -28.81 -44.46 30.09
N SER A 386 -30.11 -44.76 30.27
CA SER A 386 -31.22 -43.90 30.70
C SER A 386 -31.68 -42.77 29.75
N ALA A 387 -32.62 -43.16 28.94
CA ALA A 387 -33.75 -42.29 28.62
C ALA A 387 -34.79 -42.36 29.76
N THR A 388 -35.11 -41.25 30.36
CA THR A 388 -36.36 -41.06 31.05
C THR A 388 -37.18 -40.01 30.31
N PRO A 389 -38.45 -40.26 30.02
CA PRO A 389 -39.38 -39.32 29.43
C PRO A 389 -40.14 -38.60 30.55
N ASP A 390 -40.32 -37.30 30.40
CA ASP A 390 -41.43 -36.49 30.95
C ASP A 390 -41.07 -35.01 30.73
N GLY A 391 -41.88 -34.13 30.25
CA GLY A 391 -43.30 -33.95 30.10
C GLY A 391 -43.46 -32.60 29.40
N VAL A 392 -44.25 -32.59 28.41
CA VAL A 392 -45.52 -31.87 28.18
C VAL A 392 -45.63 -30.41 28.64
N ALA A 393 -45.95 -29.57 27.64
CA ALA A 393 -46.86 -28.41 27.60
C ALA A 393 -46.39 -27.13 28.36
N ASP A 394 -46.50 -25.94 27.83
CA ASP A 394 -47.61 -25.13 27.28
C ASP A 394 -47.00 -23.80 26.80
N ILE A 395 -47.27 -23.35 25.59
CA ILE A 395 -48.26 -22.34 25.17
C ILE A 395 -48.34 -21.10 26.07
N ILE A 396 -48.06 -19.94 25.48
CA ILE A 396 -48.87 -18.70 25.35
C ILE A 396 -47.98 -17.49 25.11
N GLU A 397 -48.15 -16.92 23.90
CA GLU A 397 -48.45 -15.51 23.56
C GLU A 397 -48.20 -14.45 24.65
N ILE A 398 -47.38 -13.46 24.36
CA ILE A 398 -47.79 -12.10 23.95
C ILE A 398 -46.58 -11.40 23.34
#